data_c015d0ddb4f07e0c7ff8872773f5e5f7
#
_entry.id   c015d0ddb4f07e0c7ff8872773f5e5f7
#
_cell.length_a   1.000
_cell.length_b   1.000
_cell.length_c   1.000
_cell.angle_alpha   90.00
_cell.angle_beta   90.00
_cell.angle_gamma   90.00
#
_symmetry.space_group_name_H-M   'P 1'
#
loop_
_entity.id
_entity.type
_entity.pdbx_description
1 polymer ?
#
loop_
_entity_poly.entity_id
_entity_poly.type
_entity_poly.pdbx_seq_one_letter_code
_entity_poly.pdbx_strand_id
1 'polypeptide(L)'
;DINWWAFGIGITSLAILIFMPRISKKIPGSLVVIILMTLVTWLLRRYAGVESIKTIGDLYTIPNGIPAPHLPSFELAEGQTFWSLVQSLFPAAFTIAMLGAIESLLSAMVADGVIGDRHNSNTELIAQGVANVVVPFFGGIPATGAIARTMTNINNGGKTPVAGIIHAIVLMAVLLFFGPLVG
;
A
#
# COMPACT_ATOMS: atom_id res chain seq x y z
N ASP A 1 4.75 -16.09 -23.80
CA ASP A 1 5.07 -17.37 -23.12
C ASP A 1 4.55 -17.33 -21.69
N ILE A 2 3.84 -18.41 -21.28
CA ILE A 2 3.28 -18.53 -19.94
C ILE A 2 4.41 -18.99 -18.99
N ASN A 3 4.61 -18.23 -17.90
CA ASN A 3 5.52 -18.65 -16.85
C ASN A 3 4.81 -19.66 -15.92
N TRP A 4 5.06 -20.93 -16.14
CA TRP A 4 4.43 -22.04 -15.39
C TRP A 4 4.78 -22.03 -13.90
N TRP A 5 5.94 -21.53 -13.51
CA TRP A 5 6.33 -21.37 -12.12
C TRP A 5 5.50 -20.29 -11.41
N ALA A 6 5.37 -19.12 -12.05
CA ALA A 6 4.54 -18.06 -11.53
C ALA A 6 3.06 -18.46 -11.46
N PHE A 7 2.59 -19.21 -12.47
CA PHE A 7 1.24 -19.75 -12.49
C PHE A 7 1.00 -20.75 -11.33
N GLY A 8 1.95 -21.67 -11.09
CA GLY A 8 1.90 -22.61 -9.97
C GLY A 8 1.86 -21.92 -8.59
N ILE A 9 2.70 -20.87 -8.40
CA ILE A 9 2.67 -20.05 -7.19
C ILE A 9 1.32 -19.36 -7.04
N GLY A 10 0.76 -18.80 -8.12
CA GLY A 10 -0.55 -18.17 -8.12
C GLY A 10 -1.68 -19.10 -7.69
N ILE A 11 -1.74 -20.30 -8.29
CA ILE A 11 -2.76 -21.33 -7.93
C ILE A 11 -2.59 -21.76 -6.47
N THR A 12 -1.36 -22.02 -6.03
CA THR A 12 -1.09 -22.45 -4.65
C THR A 12 -1.49 -21.34 -3.66
N SER A 13 -1.18 -20.08 -3.98
CA SER A 13 -1.60 -18.91 -3.19
C SER A 13 -3.12 -18.84 -3.07
N LEU A 14 -3.83 -19.01 -4.18
CA LEU A 14 -5.29 -19.00 -4.21
C LEU A 14 -5.88 -20.15 -3.38
N ALA A 15 -5.34 -21.33 -3.50
CA ALA A 15 -5.76 -22.48 -2.71
C ALA A 15 -5.60 -22.21 -1.20
N ILE A 16 -4.46 -21.69 -0.78
CA ILE A 16 -4.22 -21.33 0.62
C ILE A 16 -5.24 -20.28 1.10
N LEU A 17 -5.50 -19.23 0.31
CA LEU A 17 -6.49 -18.20 0.66
C LEU A 17 -7.90 -18.76 0.85
N ILE A 18 -8.30 -19.74 0.03
CA ILE A 18 -9.61 -20.38 0.11
C ILE A 18 -9.73 -21.32 1.33
N PHE A 19 -8.67 -22.09 1.60
CA PHE A 19 -8.70 -23.10 2.64
C PHE A 19 -8.31 -22.57 4.03
N MET A 20 -7.48 -21.52 4.11
CA MET A 20 -6.99 -20.97 5.38
C MET A 20 -8.09 -20.54 6.35
N PRO A 21 -9.21 -19.91 5.93
CA PRO A 21 -10.29 -19.56 6.86
C PRO A 21 -10.99 -20.77 7.50
N ARG A 22 -10.88 -21.96 6.89
CA ARG A 22 -11.41 -23.21 7.45
C ARG A 22 -10.48 -23.80 8.52
N ILE A 23 -9.17 -23.50 8.43
CA ILE A 23 -8.16 -24.01 9.36
C ILE A 23 -8.03 -23.07 10.57
N SER A 24 -7.94 -21.78 10.32
CA SER A 24 -7.82 -20.76 11.38
C SER A 24 -8.49 -19.46 11.00
N LYS A 25 -9.39 -18.99 11.86
CA LYS A 25 -10.02 -17.66 11.72
C LYS A 25 -9.17 -16.53 12.34
N LYS A 26 -8.14 -16.89 13.14
CA LYS A 26 -7.31 -15.91 13.85
C LYS A 26 -6.13 -15.40 13.00
N ILE A 27 -5.65 -16.20 12.06
CA ILE A 27 -4.49 -15.88 11.23
C ILE A 27 -4.98 -15.46 9.85
N PRO A 28 -4.67 -14.23 9.41
CA PRO A 28 -5.04 -13.79 8.06
C PRO A 28 -4.38 -14.68 6.99
N GLY A 29 -5.18 -15.28 6.12
CA GLY A 29 -4.68 -16.14 5.06
C GLY A 29 -3.70 -15.44 4.12
N SER A 30 -3.90 -14.15 3.87
CA SER A 30 -3.00 -13.32 3.07
C SER A 30 -1.59 -13.22 3.67
N LEU A 31 -1.48 -13.10 4.99
CA LEU A 31 -0.19 -13.06 5.68
C LEU A 31 0.57 -14.38 5.49
N VAL A 32 -0.14 -15.51 5.65
CA VAL A 32 0.44 -16.85 5.46
C VAL A 32 0.92 -17.03 4.03
N VAL A 33 0.11 -16.62 3.05
CA VAL A 33 0.47 -16.70 1.62
C VAL A 33 1.73 -15.89 1.33
N ILE A 34 1.80 -14.64 1.79
CA ILE A 34 2.97 -13.78 1.54
C ILE A 34 4.23 -14.44 2.10
N ILE A 35 4.23 -14.82 3.39
CA ILE A 35 5.40 -15.41 4.04
C ILE A 35 5.78 -16.74 3.36
N LEU A 36 4.82 -17.62 3.14
CA LEU A 36 5.08 -18.96 2.60
C LEU A 36 5.55 -18.90 1.14
N MET A 37 4.91 -18.07 0.30
CA MET A 37 5.27 -17.95 -1.11
C MET A 37 6.60 -17.21 -1.31
N THR A 38 6.91 -16.22 -0.47
CA THR A 38 8.23 -15.59 -0.45
C THR A 38 9.32 -16.61 -0.12
N LEU A 39 9.10 -17.42 0.92
CA LEU A 39 10.03 -18.49 1.29
C LEU A 39 10.18 -19.52 0.16
N VAL A 40 9.08 -19.98 -0.42
CA VAL A 40 9.09 -20.94 -1.54
C VAL A 40 9.83 -20.37 -2.75
N THR A 41 9.56 -19.13 -3.11
CA THR A 41 10.24 -18.47 -4.24
C THR A 41 11.73 -18.35 -3.96
N TRP A 42 12.12 -17.93 -2.75
CA TRP A 42 13.51 -17.86 -2.35
C TRP A 42 14.22 -19.22 -2.42
N LEU A 43 13.57 -20.30 -1.92
CA LEU A 43 14.09 -21.66 -2.01
C LEU A 43 14.22 -22.15 -3.46
N LEU A 44 13.23 -21.91 -4.31
CA LEU A 44 13.26 -22.28 -5.72
C LEU A 44 14.39 -21.56 -6.47
N ARG A 45 14.59 -20.28 -6.22
CA ARG A 45 15.71 -19.52 -6.81
C ARG A 45 17.05 -20.02 -6.30
N ARG A 46 17.17 -20.28 -5.00
CA ARG A 46 18.44 -20.66 -4.36
C ARG A 46 18.90 -22.08 -4.69
N TYR A 47 17.98 -23.05 -4.72
CA TYR A 47 18.31 -24.47 -4.83
C TYR A 47 17.92 -25.09 -6.18
N ALA A 48 16.88 -24.60 -6.83
CA ALA A 48 16.43 -25.13 -8.12
C ALA A 48 16.84 -24.26 -9.31
N GLY A 49 17.52 -23.13 -9.09
CA GLY A 49 18.01 -22.26 -10.17
C GLY A 49 16.88 -21.61 -11.01
N VAL A 50 15.69 -21.47 -10.44
CA VAL A 50 14.52 -20.92 -11.16
C VAL A 50 14.60 -19.39 -11.16
N GLU A 51 15.22 -18.81 -12.17
CA GLU A 51 15.32 -17.35 -12.34
C GLU A 51 14.10 -16.73 -13.05
N SER A 52 13.21 -17.56 -13.59
CA SER A 52 12.04 -17.07 -14.34
C SER A 52 10.97 -16.40 -13.47
N ILE A 53 11.00 -16.58 -12.15
CA ILE A 53 10.11 -15.93 -11.20
C ILE A 53 10.72 -14.59 -10.83
N LYS A 54 10.14 -13.50 -11.37
CA LYS A 54 10.56 -12.14 -11.01
C LYS A 54 9.98 -11.75 -9.67
N THR A 55 10.84 -11.24 -8.80
CA THR A 55 10.46 -10.62 -7.51
C THR A 55 10.40 -9.10 -7.64
N ILE A 56 9.87 -8.44 -6.62
CA ILE A 56 9.84 -6.96 -6.56
C ILE A 56 11.27 -6.40 -6.63
N GLY A 57 12.25 -7.05 -5.97
CA GLY A 57 13.65 -6.62 -5.98
C GLY A 57 14.35 -6.78 -7.32
N ASP A 58 13.85 -7.63 -8.22
CA ASP A 58 14.37 -7.72 -9.60
C ASP A 58 13.88 -6.55 -10.47
N LEU A 59 12.76 -5.92 -10.10
CA LEU A 59 12.13 -4.84 -10.86
C LEU A 59 12.42 -3.47 -10.27
N TYR A 60 12.55 -3.38 -8.95
CA TYR A 60 12.68 -2.12 -8.22
C TYR A 60 13.73 -2.25 -7.12
N THR A 61 14.53 -1.21 -6.94
CA THR A 61 15.40 -1.10 -5.78
C THR A 61 14.61 -0.54 -4.60
N ILE A 62 14.41 -1.35 -3.57
CA ILE A 62 13.76 -0.88 -2.34
C ILE A 62 14.80 -0.12 -1.53
N PRO A 63 14.60 1.17 -1.24
CA PRO A 63 15.55 1.93 -0.45
C PRO A 63 15.64 1.39 0.97
N ASN A 64 16.84 1.10 1.42
CA ASN A 64 17.13 0.64 2.78
C ASN A 64 17.33 1.86 3.67
N GLY A 65 16.29 2.41 4.23
CA GLY A 65 16.39 3.54 5.15
C GLY A 65 15.09 4.32 5.33
N ILE A 66 15.10 5.19 6.33
CA ILE A 66 14.01 6.14 6.53
C ILE A 66 14.07 7.16 5.39
N PRO A 67 12.95 7.41 4.66
CA PRO A 67 12.93 8.44 3.64
C PRO A 67 13.32 9.78 4.25
N ALA A 68 14.40 10.37 3.74
CA ALA A 68 14.82 11.69 4.19
C ALA A 68 13.91 12.77 3.57
N PRO A 69 13.48 13.77 4.33
CA PRO A 69 12.71 14.86 3.77
C PRO A 69 13.53 15.63 2.74
N HIS A 70 12.97 15.86 1.58
CA HIS A 70 13.56 16.66 0.50
C HIS A 70 12.49 17.52 -0.17
N LEU A 71 12.91 18.63 -0.73
CA LEU A 71 12.00 19.44 -1.54
C LEU A 71 11.75 18.71 -2.86
N PRO A 72 10.47 18.56 -3.26
CA PRO A 72 10.16 18.03 -4.58
C PRO A 72 10.89 18.86 -5.67
N SER A 73 11.71 18.21 -6.45
CA SER A 73 12.38 18.83 -7.60
C SER A 73 11.57 18.56 -8.85
N PHE A 74 11.43 19.56 -9.67
CA PHE A 74 10.82 19.46 -11.01
C PHE A 74 11.72 20.14 -12.01
N GLU A 75 11.96 19.46 -13.11
CA GLU A 75 12.69 20.01 -14.24
C GLU A 75 11.69 20.69 -15.18
N LEU A 76 11.94 21.96 -15.48
CA LEU A 76 11.17 22.70 -16.48
C LEU A 76 11.76 22.37 -17.85
N ALA A 77 10.92 21.98 -18.80
CA ALA A 77 11.34 21.85 -20.19
C ALA A 77 11.75 23.21 -20.79
N GLU A 78 12.58 23.18 -21.82
CA GLU A 78 13.00 24.42 -22.50
C GLU A 78 11.79 25.26 -22.93
N GLY A 79 11.74 26.52 -22.50
CA GLY A 79 10.65 27.45 -22.73
C GLY A 79 9.41 27.29 -21.85
N GLN A 80 9.42 26.37 -20.90
CA GLN A 80 8.31 26.17 -19.97
C GLN A 80 8.47 27.05 -18.73
N THR A 81 7.42 27.78 -18.37
CA THR A 81 7.37 28.58 -17.14
C THR A 81 6.77 27.76 -16.02
N PHE A 82 7.12 28.05 -14.77
CA PHE A 82 6.49 27.42 -13.58
C PHE A 82 4.96 27.49 -13.65
N TRP A 83 4.41 28.64 -14.07
CA TRP A 83 2.97 28.82 -14.21
C TRP A 83 2.34 27.92 -15.27
N SER A 84 2.99 27.75 -16.43
CA SER A 84 2.50 26.84 -17.46
C SER A 84 2.53 25.37 -17.00
N LEU A 85 3.53 24.99 -16.20
CA LEU A 85 3.59 23.68 -15.58
C LEU A 85 2.42 23.48 -14.62
N VAL A 86 2.16 24.45 -13.73
CA VAL A 86 1.01 24.40 -12.81
C VAL A 86 -0.31 24.25 -13.56
N GLN A 87 -0.51 25.05 -14.61
CA GLN A 87 -1.73 24.97 -15.42
C GLN A 87 -1.89 23.60 -16.11
N SER A 88 -0.81 23.01 -16.59
CA SER A 88 -0.87 21.69 -17.24
C SER A 88 -1.15 20.55 -16.27
N LEU A 89 -0.65 20.64 -15.03
CA LEU A 89 -0.82 19.63 -14.00
C LEU A 89 -2.13 19.76 -13.20
N PHE A 90 -2.72 20.99 -13.19
CA PHE A 90 -3.90 21.27 -12.36
C PHE A 90 -5.08 20.32 -12.60
N PRO A 91 -5.49 19.99 -13.84
CA PRO A 91 -6.61 19.08 -14.07
C PRO A 91 -6.37 17.68 -13.48
N ALA A 92 -5.16 17.15 -13.65
CA ALA A 92 -4.80 15.85 -13.08
C ALA A 92 -4.74 15.89 -11.56
N ALA A 93 -4.11 16.92 -10.99
CA ALA A 93 -4.03 17.12 -9.54
C ALA A 93 -5.43 17.29 -8.91
N PHE A 94 -6.30 18.07 -9.54
CA PHE A 94 -7.68 18.25 -9.08
C PHE A 94 -8.47 16.93 -9.12
N THR A 95 -8.32 16.15 -10.20
CA THR A 95 -8.97 14.85 -10.33
C THR A 95 -8.51 13.89 -9.25
N ILE A 96 -7.20 13.81 -8.99
CA ILE A 96 -6.64 12.95 -7.93
C ILE A 96 -7.13 13.40 -6.55
N ALA A 97 -7.16 14.71 -6.29
CA ALA A 97 -7.64 15.26 -5.03
C ALA A 97 -9.13 14.91 -4.79
N MET A 98 -9.97 15.06 -5.81
CA MET A 98 -11.39 14.73 -5.73
C MET A 98 -11.62 13.23 -5.54
N LEU A 99 -10.90 12.38 -6.27
CA LEU A 99 -10.97 10.92 -6.09
C LEU A 99 -10.53 10.52 -4.67
N GLY A 100 -9.42 11.07 -4.19
CA GLY A 100 -8.94 10.80 -2.84
C GLY A 100 -9.92 11.23 -1.76
N ALA A 101 -10.54 12.41 -1.91
CA ALA A 101 -11.55 12.91 -0.98
C ALA A 101 -12.79 12.00 -0.96
N ILE A 102 -13.31 11.62 -2.13
CA ILE A 102 -14.49 10.75 -2.25
C ILE A 102 -14.19 9.38 -1.65
N GLU A 103 -13.06 8.78 -1.96
CA GLU A 103 -12.69 7.45 -1.49
C GLU A 103 -12.48 7.42 0.03
N SER A 104 -11.82 8.45 0.60
CA SER A 104 -11.64 8.57 2.04
C SER A 104 -12.97 8.69 2.76
N LEU A 105 -13.86 9.58 2.31
CA LEU A 105 -15.20 9.73 2.90
C LEU A 105 -16.05 8.47 2.73
N LEU A 106 -15.97 7.81 1.59
CA LEU A 106 -16.68 6.56 1.37
C LEU A 106 -16.19 5.46 2.33
N SER A 107 -14.88 5.37 2.54
CA SER A 107 -14.28 4.44 3.49
C SER A 107 -14.75 4.72 4.92
N ALA A 108 -14.81 6.00 5.31
CA ALA A 108 -15.30 6.42 6.62
C ALA A 108 -16.80 6.13 6.80
N MET A 109 -17.63 6.40 5.79
CA MET A 109 -19.07 6.10 5.84
C MET A 109 -19.36 4.60 5.95
N VAL A 110 -18.58 3.77 5.26
CA VAL A 110 -18.71 2.30 5.36
C VAL A 110 -18.32 1.84 6.76
N ALA A 111 -17.27 2.42 7.35
CA ALA A 111 -16.85 2.14 8.72
C ALA A 111 -17.93 2.51 9.72
N ASP A 112 -18.54 3.69 9.60
CA ASP A 112 -19.63 4.15 10.44
C ASP A 112 -20.81 3.17 10.44
N GLY A 113 -21.20 2.71 9.25
CA GLY A 113 -22.30 1.76 9.11
C GLY A 113 -22.07 0.41 9.80
N VAL A 114 -20.81 0.00 9.94
CA VAL A 114 -20.44 -1.26 10.60
C VAL A 114 -20.22 -1.10 12.10
N ILE A 115 -19.62 0.02 12.51
CA ILE A 115 -19.31 0.28 13.94
C ILE A 115 -20.55 0.83 14.67
N GLY A 116 -21.46 1.48 13.94
CA GLY A 116 -22.63 2.18 14.52
C GLY A 116 -22.27 3.53 15.13
N ASP A 117 -21.24 4.19 14.61
CA ASP A 117 -20.75 5.51 15.04
C ASP A 117 -20.83 6.51 13.86
N ARG A 118 -20.40 7.73 14.08
CA ARG A 118 -20.34 8.77 13.04
C ARG A 118 -18.99 9.47 13.04
N HIS A 119 -18.33 9.47 11.89
CA HIS A 119 -17.11 10.23 11.68
C HIS A 119 -17.40 11.73 11.45
N ASN A 120 -16.39 12.56 11.65
CA ASN A 120 -16.42 13.97 11.26
C ASN A 120 -15.79 14.13 9.87
N SER A 121 -16.62 14.29 8.85
CA SER A 121 -16.18 14.37 7.44
C SER A 121 -15.19 15.52 7.18
N ASN A 122 -15.35 16.66 7.87
CA ASN A 122 -14.42 17.77 7.72
C ASN A 122 -13.03 17.43 8.28
N THR A 123 -13.00 16.80 9.46
CA THR A 123 -11.74 16.36 10.09
C THR A 123 -11.05 15.32 9.21
N GLU A 124 -11.79 14.38 8.65
CA GLU A 124 -11.27 13.35 7.74
C GLU A 124 -10.63 13.99 6.50
N LEU A 125 -11.33 14.92 5.84
CA LEU A 125 -10.81 15.62 4.66
C LEU A 125 -9.59 16.50 4.98
N ILE A 126 -9.58 17.17 6.13
CA ILE A 126 -8.42 17.96 6.56
C ILE A 126 -7.21 17.05 6.80
N ALA A 127 -7.41 15.95 7.52
CA ALA A 127 -6.35 14.98 7.78
C ALA A 127 -5.79 14.38 6.49
N GLN A 128 -6.66 14.00 5.57
CA GLN A 128 -6.30 13.49 4.24
C GLN A 128 -5.52 14.54 3.42
N GLY A 129 -5.97 15.80 3.45
CA GLY A 129 -5.30 16.92 2.77
C GLY A 129 -3.90 17.16 3.33
N VAL A 130 -3.77 17.25 4.66
CA VAL A 130 -2.48 17.44 5.34
C VAL A 130 -1.52 16.28 5.01
N ALA A 131 -1.99 15.04 5.07
CA ALA A 131 -1.17 13.88 4.73
C ALA A 131 -0.64 13.98 3.30
N ASN A 132 -1.50 14.31 2.32
CA ASN A 132 -1.11 14.42 0.91
C ASN A 132 -0.23 15.64 0.59
N VAL A 133 -0.24 16.67 1.41
CA VAL A 133 0.73 17.78 1.31
C VAL A 133 2.10 17.37 1.85
N VAL A 134 2.13 16.54 2.90
CA VAL A 134 3.40 16.11 3.54
C VAL A 134 4.10 14.99 2.77
N VAL A 135 3.34 14.04 2.21
CA VAL A 135 3.88 12.84 1.56
C VAL A 135 4.91 13.12 0.45
N PRO A 136 4.74 14.12 -0.44
CA PRO A 136 5.73 14.41 -1.49
C PRO A 136 7.10 14.83 -0.96
N PHE A 137 7.18 15.43 0.22
CA PHE A 137 8.45 15.79 0.85
C PHE A 137 9.28 14.57 1.28
N PHE A 138 8.69 13.40 1.31
CA PHE A 138 9.34 12.12 1.59
C PHE A 138 9.40 11.22 0.35
N GLY A 139 9.18 11.78 -0.84
CA GLY A 139 9.19 11.03 -2.10
C GLY A 139 7.99 10.10 -2.31
N GLY A 140 6.93 10.27 -1.51
CA GLY A 140 5.73 9.47 -1.63
C GLY A 140 4.75 9.99 -2.69
N ILE A 141 3.84 9.13 -3.10
CA ILE A 141 2.73 9.44 -4.01
C ILE A 141 1.46 9.74 -3.22
N PRO A 142 0.46 10.42 -3.82
CA PRO A 142 -0.82 10.65 -3.18
C PRO A 142 -1.47 9.36 -2.65
N ALA A 143 -2.01 9.43 -1.44
CA ALA A 143 -2.63 8.30 -0.76
C ALA A 143 -4.04 8.65 -0.29
N THR A 144 -4.90 7.64 -0.17
CA THR A 144 -6.27 7.79 0.31
C THR A 144 -6.68 6.63 1.20
N GLY A 145 -7.84 6.73 1.84
CA GLY A 145 -8.46 5.65 2.59
C GLY A 145 -8.78 4.46 1.68
N ALA A 146 -8.69 3.25 2.22
CA ALA A 146 -9.01 2.03 1.48
C ALA A 146 -10.07 1.23 2.22
N ILE A 147 -11.26 1.11 1.62
CA ILE A 147 -12.42 0.42 2.22
C ILE A 147 -12.06 -0.98 2.69
N ALA A 148 -11.39 -1.77 1.86
CA ALA A 148 -11.00 -3.14 2.21
C ALA A 148 -10.08 -3.23 3.43
N ARG A 149 -9.11 -2.32 3.55
CA ARG A 149 -8.23 -2.26 4.73
C ARG A 149 -8.97 -1.81 5.98
N THR A 150 -9.81 -0.79 5.84
CA THR A 150 -10.66 -0.28 6.92
C THR A 150 -11.56 -1.39 7.44
N MET A 151 -12.24 -2.12 6.58
CA MET A 151 -13.10 -3.24 6.95
C MET A 151 -12.32 -4.38 7.60
N THR A 152 -11.14 -4.71 7.10
CA THR A 152 -10.27 -5.71 7.70
C THR A 152 -9.87 -5.30 9.11
N ASN A 153 -9.50 -4.05 9.32
CA ASN A 153 -9.17 -3.51 10.63
C ASN A 153 -10.34 -3.61 11.62
N ILE A 154 -11.53 -3.18 11.21
CA ILE A 154 -12.76 -3.23 12.01
C ILE A 154 -13.12 -4.67 12.37
N ASN A 155 -13.11 -5.59 11.41
CA ASN A 155 -13.42 -7.00 11.61
C ASN A 155 -12.43 -7.69 12.59
N ASN A 156 -11.20 -7.17 12.70
CA ASN A 156 -10.21 -7.62 13.66
C ASN A 156 -10.21 -6.81 14.98
N GLY A 157 -11.25 -6.00 15.22
CA GLY A 157 -11.47 -5.28 16.48
C GLY A 157 -10.83 -3.90 16.57
N GLY A 158 -10.28 -3.37 15.47
CA GLY A 158 -9.76 -1.99 15.43
C GLY A 158 -10.90 -0.99 15.43
N LYS A 159 -10.94 -0.13 16.47
CA LYS A 159 -12.00 0.89 16.64
C LYS A 159 -11.44 2.30 16.80
N THR A 160 -10.12 2.46 16.79
CA THR A 160 -9.49 3.76 17.08
C THR A 160 -8.37 4.05 16.08
N PRO A 161 -7.98 5.32 15.92
CA PRO A 161 -6.84 5.71 15.07
C PRO A 161 -5.51 5.05 15.47
N VAL A 162 -5.41 4.57 16.71
CA VAL A 162 -4.21 3.88 17.21
C VAL A 162 -3.85 2.66 16.37
N ALA A 163 -4.86 1.92 15.88
CA ALA A 163 -4.62 0.79 14.99
C ALA A 163 -3.91 1.22 13.69
N GLY A 164 -4.29 2.37 13.12
CA GLY A 164 -3.63 2.95 11.93
C GLY A 164 -2.20 3.39 12.23
N ILE A 165 -1.95 4.00 13.37
CA ILE A 165 -0.60 4.42 13.80
C ILE A 165 0.31 3.20 13.97
N ILE A 166 -0.18 2.15 14.67
CA ILE A 166 0.57 0.90 14.84
C ILE A 166 0.86 0.26 13.48
N HIS A 167 -0.12 0.24 12.58
CA HIS A 167 0.07 -0.27 11.22
C HIS A 167 1.19 0.47 10.48
N ALA A 168 1.23 1.80 10.55
CA ALA A 168 2.28 2.61 9.94
C ALA A 168 3.67 2.31 10.55
N ILE A 169 3.74 2.16 11.88
CA ILE A 169 4.99 1.81 12.58
C ILE A 169 5.47 0.41 12.16
N VAL A 170 4.56 -0.56 12.07
CA VAL A 170 4.91 -1.93 11.64
C VAL A 170 5.40 -1.93 10.19
N LEU A 171 4.74 -1.20 9.28
CA LEU A 171 5.21 -1.07 7.90
C LEU A 171 6.60 -0.42 7.81
N MET A 172 6.84 0.62 8.62
CA MET A 172 8.16 1.25 8.72
C MET A 172 9.20 0.25 9.22
N ALA A 173 8.89 -0.52 10.26
CA ALA A 173 9.78 -1.54 10.78
C ALA A 173 10.07 -2.63 9.73
N VAL A 174 9.04 -3.09 9.01
CA VAL A 174 9.22 -4.05 7.91
C VAL A 174 10.13 -3.49 6.83
N LEU A 175 9.94 -2.24 6.44
CA LEU A 175 10.81 -1.59 5.45
C LEU A 175 12.27 -1.55 5.90
N LEU A 176 12.52 -1.18 7.18
CA LEU A 176 13.87 -1.00 7.72
C LEU A 176 14.61 -2.32 7.95
N PHE A 177 13.91 -3.34 8.47
CA PHE A 177 14.55 -4.59 8.87
C PHE A 177 14.46 -5.70 7.82
N PHE A 178 13.40 -5.68 7.01
CA PHE A 178 13.13 -6.72 6.02
C PHE A 178 13.15 -6.22 4.58
N GLY A 179 13.49 -4.95 4.34
CA GLY A 179 13.60 -4.39 2.98
C GLY A 179 14.35 -5.31 2.01
N PRO A 180 15.55 -5.84 2.36
CA PRO A 180 16.30 -6.75 1.51
C PRO A 180 15.66 -8.12 1.27
N LEU A 181 14.69 -8.53 2.12
CA LEU A 181 13.98 -9.81 2.02
C LEU A 181 12.62 -9.69 1.30
N VAL A 182 12.10 -8.48 1.20
CA VAL A 182 10.81 -8.18 0.55
C VAL A 182 11.00 -7.86 -0.93
N GLY A 183 12.26 -7.58 -1.34
CA GLY A 183 12.69 -7.27 -2.71
C GLY A 183 12.99 -8.47 -3.59
#